data_344cb2078a86dea81797c30fc7209471
#
_entry.id   344cb2078a86dea81797c30fc7209471
#
_cell.length_a   1.000
_cell.length_b   1.000
_cell.length_c   1.000
_cell.angle_alpha   90.00
_cell.angle_beta   90.00
_cell.angle_gamma   90.00
#
_symmetry.space_group_name_H-M   'P 1'
#
loop_
_entity.id
_entity.type
_entity.pdbx_description
1 polymer ?
#
loop_
_entity_poly.entity_id
_entity_poly.type
_entity_poly.pdbx_seq_one_letter_code
_entity_poly.pdbx_strand_id
1 'polypeptide(L)'
;MSTTLPAFADDAARLDWVARSLYTGVLSDACDASGHRDRALGPDIRPLDESKVLVGRAKTVVWAPTFHVAPRPYDREIAAVDSLRPGEVFVMSVARSSEVVPWGELLSTATQARGGRGVVLDGLIRDSARIREMGLPVFCVGRRPYDSRGRGIVVDYDVPALN
;
A
#
# COMPACT_ATOMS: atom_id res chain seq x y z
N MET A 1 3.88 21.87 -29.09
CA MET A 1 4.81 21.30 -28.11
C MET A 1 4.88 19.81 -28.33
N SER A 2 6.06 19.23 -28.48
CA SER A 2 6.21 17.80 -28.75
C SER A 2 5.70 16.99 -27.55
N THR A 3 4.78 16.08 -27.82
CA THR A 3 4.14 15.18 -26.85
C THR A 3 4.92 13.89 -26.63
N THR A 4 6.21 13.88 -26.93
CA THR A 4 7.03 12.68 -26.76
C THR A 4 7.40 12.51 -25.31
N LEU A 5 7.02 11.36 -24.70
CA LEU A 5 7.46 11.00 -23.37
C LEU A 5 8.99 10.86 -23.32
N PRO A 6 9.64 11.22 -22.21
CA PRO A 6 11.08 11.02 -22.06
C PRO A 6 11.42 9.53 -22.13
N ALA A 7 12.61 9.22 -22.65
CA ALA A 7 13.16 7.88 -22.54
C ALA A 7 13.62 7.62 -21.10
N PHE A 8 13.29 6.46 -20.56
CA PHE A 8 13.68 6.05 -19.20
C PHE A 8 14.69 4.93 -19.24
N ALA A 9 15.70 5.00 -18.40
CA ALA A 9 16.74 3.97 -18.29
C ALA A 9 16.18 2.64 -17.79
N ASP A 10 15.21 2.73 -16.86
CA ASP A 10 14.56 1.58 -16.23
C ASP A 10 13.18 1.98 -15.66
N ASP A 11 12.52 1.01 -15.05
CA ASP A 11 11.20 1.20 -14.44
C ASP A 11 11.25 2.14 -13.21
N ALA A 12 12.32 2.09 -12.42
CA ALA A 12 12.50 2.96 -11.27
C ALA A 12 12.57 4.44 -11.70
N ALA A 13 13.37 4.75 -12.71
CA ALA A 13 13.46 6.08 -13.28
C ALA A 13 12.11 6.59 -13.82
N ARG A 14 11.32 5.70 -14.45
CA ARG A 14 9.97 6.02 -14.90
C ARG A 14 9.03 6.35 -13.75
N LEU A 15 8.98 5.51 -12.72
CA LEU A 15 8.13 5.71 -11.53
C LEU A 15 8.51 7.00 -10.79
N ASP A 16 9.79 7.30 -10.69
CA ASP A 16 10.28 8.54 -10.10
C ASP A 16 9.90 9.78 -10.92
N TRP A 17 9.92 9.66 -12.23
CA TRP A 17 9.44 10.74 -13.11
C TRP A 17 7.94 10.96 -12.94
N VAL A 18 7.14 9.89 -12.88
CA VAL A 18 5.69 9.98 -12.61
C VAL A 18 5.44 10.71 -11.29
N ALA A 19 6.14 10.33 -10.22
CA ALA A 19 5.98 10.92 -8.91
C ALA A 19 6.28 12.43 -8.87
N ARG A 20 7.24 12.90 -9.68
CA ARG A 20 7.63 14.31 -9.73
C ARG A 20 6.85 15.16 -10.71
N SER A 21 6.31 14.57 -11.76
CA SER A 21 5.79 15.30 -12.93
C SER A 21 4.29 15.22 -13.09
N LEU A 22 3.64 14.23 -12.47
CA LEU A 22 2.21 14.00 -12.62
C LEU A 22 1.50 14.06 -11.26
N TYR A 23 0.20 14.28 -11.31
CA TYR A 23 -0.69 14.22 -10.14
C TYR A 23 -1.95 13.42 -10.48
N THR A 24 -2.66 13.00 -9.46
CA THR A 24 -3.76 12.02 -9.56
C THR A 24 -4.87 12.45 -10.53
N GLY A 25 -5.22 13.74 -10.60
CA GLY A 25 -6.24 14.22 -11.54
C GLY A 25 -5.85 13.97 -13.00
N VAL A 26 -4.61 14.33 -13.39
CA VAL A 26 -4.10 14.08 -14.76
C VAL A 26 -4.04 12.58 -15.07
N LEU A 27 -3.66 11.76 -14.08
CA LEU A 27 -3.63 10.30 -14.27
C LEU A 27 -5.05 9.73 -14.44
N SER A 28 -6.01 10.23 -13.67
CA SER A 28 -7.42 9.85 -13.81
C SER A 28 -7.97 10.21 -15.19
N ASP A 29 -7.74 11.44 -15.65
CA ASP A 29 -8.17 11.90 -16.97
C ASP A 29 -7.54 11.06 -18.10
N ALA A 30 -6.26 10.71 -17.95
CA ALA A 30 -5.57 9.85 -18.93
C ALA A 30 -6.12 8.42 -18.93
N CYS A 31 -6.47 7.87 -17.77
CA CYS A 31 -7.14 6.58 -17.66
C CYS A 31 -8.51 6.60 -18.37
N ASP A 32 -9.31 7.62 -18.11
CA ASP A 32 -10.62 7.79 -18.74
C ASP A 32 -10.51 7.93 -20.27
N ALA A 33 -9.57 8.73 -20.74
CA ALA A 33 -9.29 8.90 -22.17
C ALA A 33 -8.84 7.60 -22.86
N SER A 34 -8.22 6.70 -22.09
CA SER A 34 -7.76 5.37 -22.55
C SER A 34 -8.82 4.27 -22.36
N GLY A 35 -10.04 4.61 -21.93
CA GLY A 35 -11.13 3.66 -21.68
C GLY A 35 -11.03 2.89 -20.36
N HIS A 36 -10.13 3.29 -19.46
CA HIS A 36 -9.92 2.68 -18.14
C HIS A 36 -10.57 3.52 -17.03
N ARG A 37 -11.90 3.48 -16.96
CA ARG A 37 -12.68 4.17 -15.93
C ARG A 37 -12.58 3.48 -14.57
N ASP A 38 -12.97 4.22 -13.53
CA ASP A 38 -13.07 3.72 -12.15
C ASP A 38 -11.75 3.13 -11.61
N ARG A 39 -10.64 3.86 -11.85
CA ARG A 39 -9.29 3.48 -11.41
C ARG A 39 -8.81 4.22 -10.16
N ALA A 40 -9.71 4.95 -9.50
CA ALA A 40 -9.44 5.57 -8.21
C ALA A 40 -9.82 4.63 -7.06
N LEU A 41 -8.98 4.61 -6.03
CA LEU A 41 -9.30 3.92 -4.78
C LEU A 41 -10.46 4.62 -4.05
N GLY A 42 -11.09 3.90 -3.13
CA GLY A 42 -12.19 4.42 -2.34
C GLY A 42 -11.82 5.72 -1.60
N PRO A 43 -12.75 6.67 -1.44
CA PRO A 43 -12.49 7.99 -0.86
C PRO A 43 -12.10 7.95 0.62
N ASP A 44 -12.28 6.81 1.29
CA ASP A 44 -11.92 6.62 2.69
C ASP A 44 -10.42 6.35 2.89
N ILE A 45 -9.73 5.90 1.85
CA ILE A 45 -8.28 5.68 1.89
C ILE A 45 -7.58 7.04 1.81
N ARG A 46 -6.93 7.44 2.89
CA ARG A 46 -6.30 8.75 3.02
C ARG A 46 -4.82 8.63 3.36
N PRO A 47 -3.98 9.57 2.92
CA PRO A 47 -2.58 9.60 3.31
C PRO A 47 -2.46 9.86 4.82
N LEU A 48 -1.54 9.16 5.46
CA LEU A 48 -1.14 9.42 6.84
C LEU A 48 -0.41 10.76 6.96
N ASP A 49 0.31 11.16 5.91
CA ASP A 49 1.01 12.42 5.74
C ASP A 49 0.69 12.96 4.34
N GLU A 50 -0.05 14.07 4.29
CA GLU A 50 -0.51 14.68 3.03
C GLU A 50 0.62 15.25 2.16
N SER A 51 1.81 15.46 2.73
CA SER A 51 2.98 15.90 1.98
C SER A 51 3.62 14.79 1.13
N LYS A 52 3.22 13.53 1.32
CA LYS A 52 3.82 12.38 0.68
C LYS A 52 3.11 11.99 -0.61
N VAL A 53 3.91 11.73 -1.63
CA VAL A 53 3.48 11.13 -2.90
C VAL A 53 3.94 9.68 -2.93
N LEU A 54 3.07 8.78 -3.40
CA LEU A 54 3.36 7.36 -3.50
C LEU A 54 3.10 6.87 -4.93
N VAL A 55 4.13 6.38 -5.57
CA VAL A 55 4.07 5.77 -6.90
C VAL A 55 4.93 4.52 -6.91
N GLY A 56 4.38 3.40 -7.35
CA GLY A 56 5.09 2.12 -7.41
C GLY A 56 4.25 1.00 -8.00
N ARG A 57 4.85 -0.16 -8.14
CA ARG A 57 4.13 -1.37 -8.54
C ARG A 57 3.45 -1.99 -7.33
N ALA A 58 2.22 -2.43 -7.48
CA ALA A 58 1.48 -3.05 -6.40
C ALA A 58 2.02 -4.45 -6.07
N LYS A 59 2.40 -4.66 -4.82
CA LYS A 59 2.56 -5.96 -4.16
C LYS A 59 1.27 -6.23 -3.42
N THR A 60 0.39 -7.00 -4.00
CA THR A 60 -0.95 -7.24 -3.45
C THR A 60 -0.96 -8.29 -2.35
N VAL A 61 -1.73 -8.03 -1.30
CA VAL A 61 -1.89 -8.91 -0.14
C VAL A 61 -3.35 -8.92 0.28
N VAL A 62 -3.87 -10.11 0.54
CA VAL A 62 -5.24 -10.30 1.03
C VAL A 62 -5.19 -10.74 2.48
N TRP A 63 -5.89 -9.99 3.32
CA TRP A 63 -6.02 -10.27 4.74
C TRP A 63 -7.50 -10.59 5.06
N ALA A 64 -7.72 -11.53 5.97
CA ALA A 64 -9.06 -11.90 6.38
C ALA A 64 -9.21 -11.97 7.90
N PRO A 65 -10.37 -11.62 8.46
CA PRO A 65 -10.64 -11.76 9.88
C PRO A 65 -10.64 -13.22 10.31
N THR A 66 -10.21 -13.48 11.54
CA THR A 66 -10.29 -14.77 12.21
C THR A 66 -10.75 -14.57 13.64
N PHE A 67 -11.42 -15.57 14.20
CA PHE A 67 -11.95 -15.55 15.57
C PHE A 67 -11.13 -16.43 16.53
N HIS A 68 -9.96 -16.88 16.11
CA HIS A 68 -9.02 -17.67 16.90
C HIS A 68 -7.59 -17.23 16.65
N VAL A 69 -6.70 -17.53 17.58
CA VAL A 69 -5.27 -17.33 17.38
C VAL A 69 -4.72 -18.51 16.58
N ALA A 70 -4.27 -18.25 15.35
CA ALA A 70 -3.59 -19.26 14.55
C ALA A 70 -2.27 -19.68 15.23
N PRO A 71 -1.79 -20.91 15.04
CA PRO A 71 -0.52 -21.35 15.63
C PRO A 71 0.69 -20.50 15.23
N ARG A 72 0.70 -19.96 14.01
CA ARG A 72 1.72 -19.06 13.48
C ARG A 72 1.06 -17.89 12.77
N PRO A 73 0.54 -16.91 13.53
CA PRO A 73 -0.39 -15.89 13.01
C PRO A 73 0.26 -14.91 12.04
N TYR A 74 1.59 -14.75 12.08
CA TYR A 74 2.32 -13.77 11.28
C TYR A 74 3.13 -14.35 10.12
N ASP A 75 3.18 -15.68 9.95
CA ASP A 75 4.07 -16.31 8.96
C ASP A 75 3.85 -15.79 7.54
N ARG A 76 2.59 -15.72 7.08
CA ARG A 76 2.27 -15.23 5.74
C ARG A 76 2.44 -13.72 5.59
N GLU A 77 2.21 -12.97 6.65
CA GLU A 77 2.43 -11.53 6.70
C GLU A 77 3.93 -11.20 6.55
N ILE A 78 4.77 -11.91 7.30
CA ILE A 78 6.23 -11.81 7.20
C ILE A 78 6.69 -12.24 5.81
N ALA A 79 6.21 -13.38 5.30
CA ALA A 79 6.57 -13.86 3.97
C ALA A 79 6.18 -12.87 2.85
N ALA A 80 5.02 -12.23 2.96
CA ALA A 80 4.58 -11.22 2.01
C ALA A 80 5.51 -10.00 2.00
N VAL A 81 5.86 -9.47 3.18
CA VAL A 81 6.81 -8.33 3.29
C VAL A 81 8.21 -8.74 2.84
N ASP A 82 8.67 -9.94 3.22
CA ASP A 82 9.99 -10.44 2.83
C ASP A 82 10.15 -10.65 1.33
N SER A 83 9.05 -10.88 0.63
CA SER A 83 9.04 -11.04 -0.84
C SER A 83 8.93 -9.71 -1.61
N LEU A 84 8.84 -8.56 -0.92
CA LEU A 84 8.88 -7.24 -1.55
C LEU A 84 10.16 -7.03 -2.35
N ARG A 85 9.99 -6.43 -3.52
CA ARG A 85 11.09 -5.98 -4.39
C ARG A 85 11.26 -4.47 -4.29
N PRO A 86 12.47 -3.95 -4.47
CA PRO A 86 12.68 -2.51 -4.53
C PRO A 86 11.76 -1.85 -5.55
N GLY A 87 11.13 -0.74 -5.15
CA GLY A 87 10.19 0.00 -6.00
C GLY A 87 8.73 -0.44 -5.90
N GLU A 88 8.43 -1.51 -5.18
CA GLU A 88 7.04 -1.94 -4.95
C GLU A 88 6.35 -1.15 -3.83
N VAL A 89 5.04 -1.09 -3.91
CA VAL A 89 4.11 -0.58 -2.89
C VAL A 89 3.34 -1.76 -2.32
N PHE A 90 3.36 -1.93 -1.00
CA PHE A 90 2.59 -2.95 -0.32
C PHE A 90 1.11 -2.56 -0.32
N VAL A 91 0.27 -3.31 -1.02
CA VAL A 91 -1.17 -3.03 -1.16
C VAL A 91 -1.96 -4.14 -0.46
N MET A 92 -2.54 -3.84 0.68
CA MET A 92 -3.27 -4.82 1.49
C MET A 92 -4.77 -4.56 1.45
N SER A 93 -5.53 -5.56 1.04
CA SER A 93 -6.99 -5.58 1.19
C SER A 93 -7.39 -6.34 2.44
N VAL A 94 -8.19 -5.67 3.28
CA VAL A 94 -8.77 -6.25 4.50
C VAL A 94 -10.30 -6.37 4.40
N ALA A 95 -10.81 -6.39 3.17
CA ALA A 95 -12.25 -6.46 2.88
C ALA A 95 -13.05 -5.34 3.58
N ARG A 96 -12.46 -4.13 3.68
CA ARG A 96 -13.04 -2.94 4.34
C ARG A 96 -13.43 -3.15 5.79
N SER A 97 -12.77 -4.07 6.49
CA SER A 97 -13.02 -4.29 7.93
C SER A 97 -12.52 -3.08 8.73
N SER A 98 -13.44 -2.32 9.32
CA SER A 98 -13.13 -1.20 10.22
C SER A 98 -12.69 -1.63 11.63
N GLU A 99 -12.66 -2.93 11.88
CA GLU A 99 -12.38 -3.49 13.22
C GLU A 99 -10.93 -3.96 13.38
N VAL A 100 -10.17 -4.08 12.29
CA VAL A 100 -8.88 -4.73 12.30
C VAL A 100 -7.74 -3.78 11.97
N VAL A 101 -6.59 -4.04 12.57
CA VAL A 101 -5.37 -3.25 12.45
C VAL A 101 -4.23 -4.18 12.03
N PRO A 102 -4.10 -4.46 10.72
CA PRO A 102 -3.07 -5.36 10.24
C PRO A 102 -1.70 -4.69 10.08
N TRP A 103 -1.59 -3.39 10.29
CA TRP A 103 -0.38 -2.64 9.96
C TRP A 103 0.12 -1.77 11.11
N GLY A 104 1.46 -1.70 11.26
CA GLY A 104 2.14 -0.89 12.28
C GLY A 104 3.62 -0.63 11.97
N GLU A 105 4.35 -0.16 12.97
CA GLU A 105 5.77 0.22 12.87
C GLU A 105 6.66 -0.91 12.33
N LEU A 106 6.51 -2.14 12.84
CA LEU A 106 7.39 -3.26 12.47
C LEU A 106 7.30 -3.61 10.99
N LEU A 107 6.08 -3.70 10.44
CA LEU A 107 5.89 -3.96 9.01
C LEU A 107 6.34 -2.78 8.15
N SER A 108 6.17 -1.55 8.64
CA SER A 108 6.69 -0.35 7.97
C SER A 108 8.21 -0.37 7.88
N THR A 109 8.89 -0.73 8.97
CA THR A 109 10.35 -0.89 9.02
C THR A 109 10.82 -1.97 8.05
N ALA A 110 10.17 -3.13 8.05
CA ALA A 110 10.50 -4.22 7.14
C ALA A 110 10.29 -3.80 5.67
N THR A 111 9.20 -3.10 5.36
CA THR A 111 8.92 -2.57 4.02
C THR A 111 10.02 -1.63 3.54
N GLN A 112 10.47 -0.68 4.37
CA GLN A 112 11.59 0.20 4.03
C GLN A 112 12.89 -0.57 3.82
N ALA A 113 13.19 -1.53 4.70
CA ALA A 113 14.39 -2.35 4.61
C ALA A 113 14.46 -3.17 3.32
N ARG A 114 13.31 -3.55 2.75
CA ARG A 114 13.18 -4.24 1.47
C ARG A 114 13.14 -3.31 0.25
N GLY A 115 13.27 -1.99 0.46
CA GLY A 115 13.20 -1.01 -0.63
C GLY A 115 11.78 -0.75 -1.14
N GLY A 116 10.75 -1.10 -0.36
CA GLY A 116 9.37 -0.76 -0.63
C GLY A 116 9.16 0.75 -0.58
N ARG A 117 8.34 1.28 -1.50
CA ARG A 117 8.08 2.73 -1.63
C ARG A 117 7.03 3.25 -0.65
N GLY A 118 6.18 2.39 -0.12
CA GLY A 118 5.11 2.75 0.79
C GLY A 118 4.02 1.69 0.87
N VAL A 119 2.91 2.06 1.45
CA VAL A 119 1.81 1.15 1.80
C VAL A 119 0.47 1.77 1.46
N VAL A 120 -0.42 0.96 0.93
CA VAL A 120 -1.85 1.28 0.76
C VAL A 120 -2.65 0.15 1.39
N LEU A 121 -3.60 0.49 2.25
CA LEU A 121 -4.51 -0.51 2.80
C LEU A 121 -5.93 0.06 3.01
N ASP A 122 -6.94 -0.75 2.70
CA ASP A 122 -8.35 -0.45 2.94
C ASP A 122 -8.76 -0.73 4.41
N GLY A 123 -7.82 -0.59 5.33
CA GLY A 123 -7.96 -0.89 6.75
C GLY A 123 -7.31 0.14 7.67
N LEU A 124 -7.18 -0.23 8.93
CA LEU A 124 -6.64 0.62 9.99
C LEU A 124 -5.16 0.32 10.25
N ILE A 125 -4.46 1.32 10.79
CA ILE A 125 -3.06 1.21 11.23
C ILE A 125 -2.92 1.53 12.72
N ARG A 126 -1.82 1.06 13.32
CA ARG A 126 -1.32 1.53 14.63
C ARG A 126 0.03 2.24 14.47
N ASP A 127 0.61 2.71 15.54
CA ASP A 127 1.95 3.32 15.61
C ASP A 127 2.14 4.51 14.65
N SER A 128 1.08 5.25 14.36
CA SER A 128 1.05 6.27 13.32
C SER A 128 2.08 7.39 13.49
N ALA A 129 2.47 7.74 14.73
CA ALA A 129 3.52 8.72 15.00
C ALA A 129 4.89 8.19 14.52
N ARG A 130 5.21 6.95 14.86
CA ARG A 130 6.45 6.29 14.45
C ARG A 130 6.57 6.16 12.94
N ILE A 131 5.47 5.75 12.29
CA ILE A 131 5.43 5.63 10.83
C ILE A 131 5.68 6.99 10.16
N ARG A 132 5.13 8.09 10.70
CA ARG A 132 5.43 9.43 10.20
C ARG A 132 6.88 9.82 10.38
N GLU A 133 7.47 9.57 11.54
CA GLU A 133 8.88 9.82 11.83
C GLU A 133 9.81 9.07 10.85
N MET A 134 9.44 7.85 10.47
CA MET A 134 10.15 7.06 9.46
C MET A 134 10.06 7.67 8.04
N GLY A 135 9.08 8.52 7.77
CA GLY A 135 8.86 9.12 6.48
C GLY A 135 8.31 8.17 5.40
N LEU A 136 7.87 6.97 5.76
CA LEU A 136 7.24 6.02 4.83
C LEU A 136 5.85 6.52 4.44
N PRO A 137 5.54 6.68 3.13
CA PRO A 137 4.20 6.99 2.68
C PRO A 137 3.23 5.85 3.01
N VAL A 138 2.18 6.13 3.79
CA VAL A 138 1.11 5.17 4.11
C VAL A 138 -0.23 5.79 3.82
N PHE A 139 -1.07 5.07 3.08
CA PHE A 139 -2.46 5.43 2.80
C PHE A 139 -3.37 4.40 3.47
N CYS A 140 -4.29 4.84 4.31
CA CYS A 140 -5.14 3.97 5.12
C CYS A 140 -6.51 4.61 5.40
N VAL A 141 -7.43 3.82 5.94
CA VAL A 141 -8.77 4.29 6.31
C VAL A 141 -8.76 5.01 7.67
N GLY A 142 -7.88 4.63 8.59
CA GLY A 142 -7.85 5.23 9.92
C GLY A 142 -6.85 4.58 10.87
N ARG A 143 -7.06 4.78 12.18
CA ARG A 143 -6.10 4.35 13.22
C ARG A 143 -6.82 3.73 14.41
N ARG A 144 -6.25 2.65 14.95
CA ARG A 144 -6.62 2.04 16.22
C ARG A 144 -5.38 1.37 16.86
N PRO A 145 -5.30 1.19 18.19
CA PRO A 145 -4.10 0.65 18.86
C PRO A 145 -4.06 -0.89 18.92
N TYR A 146 -4.93 -1.60 18.21
CA TYR A 146 -5.04 -3.05 18.33
C TYR A 146 -3.91 -3.78 17.62
N ASP A 147 -3.64 -5.02 18.06
CA ASP A 147 -2.83 -5.99 17.34
C ASP A 147 -3.72 -6.84 16.42
N SER A 148 -3.16 -7.35 15.32
CA SER A 148 -3.84 -8.27 14.41
C SER A 148 -4.02 -9.69 14.99
N ARG A 149 -3.21 -10.08 15.98
CA ARG A 149 -3.22 -11.42 16.57
C ARG A 149 -4.60 -11.80 17.10
N GLY A 150 -5.13 -12.92 16.61
CA GLY A 150 -6.46 -13.42 16.96
C GLY A 150 -7.63 -12.60 16.40
N ARG A 151 -7.32 -11.63 15.51
CA ARG A 151 -8.33 -10.84 14.81
C ARG A 151 -8.30 -11.08 13.31
N GLY A 152 -7.17 -11.54 12.78
CA GLY A 152 -7.05 -11.92 11.38
C GLY A 152 -5.65 -12.35 11.01
N ILE A 153 -5.52 -12.78 9.76
CA ILE A 153 -4.29 -13.27 9.17
C ILE A 153 -4.18 -12.86 7.71
N VAL A 154 -2.97 -12.79 7.17
CA VAL A 154 -2.76 -12.77 5.73
C VAL A 154 -3.16 -14.13 5.16
N VAL A 155 -4.10 -14.11 4.22
CA VAL A 155 -4.62 -15.31 3.55
C VAL A 155 -3.75 -15.66 2.36
N ASP A 156 -3.41 -14.64 1.54
CA ASP A 156 -2.57 -14.84 0.36
C ASP A 156 -1.91 -13.52 -0.08
N TYR A 157 -0.94 -13.60 -0.98
CA TYR A 157 -0.29 -12.45 -1.59
C TYR A 157 0.09 -12.74 -3.05
N ASP A 158 0.40 -11.69 -3.83
CA ASP A 158 0.59 -11.76 -5.28
C ASP A 158 -0.65 -12.30 -6.04
N VAL A 159 -1.81 -12.07 -5.47
CA VAL A 159 -3.12 -12.43 -6.03
C VAL A 159 -3.96 -11.17 -6.26
N PRO A 160 -5.02 -11.22 -7.09
CA PRO A 160 -5.94 -10.10 -7.20
C PRO A 160 -6.53 -9.75 -5.84
N ALA A 161 -6.41 -8.49 -5.43
CA ALA A 161 -7.00 -7.96 -4.22
C ALA A 161 -8.32 -7.24 -4.57
N LEU A 162 -9.34 -7.45 -3.75
CA LEU A 162 -10.61 -6.74 -3.88
C LEU A 162 -10.44 -5.30 -3.37
N ASN A 163 -10.95 -4.34 -4.15
CA ASN A 163 -11.08 -2.94 -3.78
C ASN A 163 -12.52 -2.64 -3.34
#